data_ded25b0a9cda337aaccb83d935a4c44d
#
_entry.id   ded25b0a9cda337aaccb83d935a4c44d
#
_cell.length_a   1.000
_cell.length_b   1.000
_cell.length_c   1.000
_cell.angle_alpha   90.00
_cell.angle_beta   90.00
_cell.angle_gamma   90.00
#
_symmetry.space_group_name_H-M   'P 1'
#
loop_
_entity.id
_entity.type
_entity.pdbx_description
1 polymer ?
#
loop_
_entity_poly.entity_id
_entity_poly.type
_entity_poly.pdbx_seq_one_letter_code
_entity_poly.pdbx_strand_id
1 'polypeptide(L)'
;AASGMAAAALVDIKGGTAEQCAEAFAMALTNLEGLVCDPVAGLVEIPCIKRNVIGAMNAVSAADMALAGVVGHIPADEVIDAMAEVGNAMSKDLRETGIGGLAGTPTGRAICEIVTMDNGEEED
;
A
#
# COMPACT_ATOMS: atom_id res chain seq x y z
N ALA A 1 -4.91 2.24 -2.18
CA ALA A 1 -5.66 3.11 -3.12
C ALA A 1 -4.74 3.92 -4.03
N ALA A 2 -3.74 4.65 -3.50
CA ALA A 2 -2.90 5.55 -4.28
C ALA A 2 -2.20 4.89 -5.49
N SER A 3 -1.69 3.66 -5.35
CA SER A 3 -1.09 2.91 -6.46
C SER A 3 -2.07 2.63 -7.60
N GLY A 4 -3.33 2.28 -7.27
CA GLY A 4 -4.38 2.09 -8.28
C GLY A 4 -4.73 3.39 -9.01
N MET A 5 -4.88 4.50 -8.27
CA MET A 5 -5.13 5.82 -8.87
C MET A 5 -3.99 6.24 -9.81
N ALA A 6 -2.74 6.02 -9.40
CA ALA A 6 -1.57 6.31 -10.22
C ALA A 6 -1.51 5.42 -11.47
N ALA A 7 -1.86 4.14 -11.36
CA ALA A 7 -1.92 3.23 -12.50
C ALA A 7 -2.93 3.69 -13.56
N ALA A 8 -4.15 4.05 -13.15
CA ALA A 8 -5.18 4.57 -14.05
C ALA A 8 -4.73 5.88 -14.72
N ALA A 9 -4.15 6.81 -13.94
CA ALA A 9 -3.65 8.08 -14.46
C ALA A 9 -2.52 7.89 -15.49
N LEU A 10 -1.62 6.93 -15.26
CA LEU A 10 -0.55 6.60 -16.21
C LEU A 10 -1.09 6.07 -17.55
N VAL A 11 -2.15 5.26 -17.50
CA VAL A 11 -2.83 4.77 -18.71
C VAL A 11 -3.45 5.93 -19.48
N ASP A 12 -4.17 6.83 -18.80
CA ASP A 12 -4.80 8.00 -19.42
C ASP A 12 -3.76 8.91 -20.08
N ILE A 13 -2.68 9.26 -19.38
CA ILE A 13 -1.58 10.09 -19.91
C ILE A 13 -0.93 9.47 -21.15
N LYS A 14 -0.86 8.14 -21.22
CA LYS A 14 -0.31 7.40 -22.35
C LYS A 14 -1.33 7.18 -23.49
N GLY A 15 -2.54 7.72 -23.36
CA GLY A 15 -3.60 7.67 -24.38
C GLY A 15 -4.36 6.34 -24.41
N GLY A 16 -4.39 5.61 -23.32
CA GLY A 16 -5.20 4.40 -23.16
C GLY A 16 -6.70 4.70 -23.05
N THR A 17 -7.52 3.66 -23.10
CA THR A 17 -8.98 3.77 -22.99
C THR A 17 -9.44 3.81 -21.53
N ALA A 18 -10.68 4.21 -21.30
CA ALA A 18 -11.30 4.17 -19.97
C ALA A 18 -11.33 2.76 -19.37
N GLU A 19 -11.56 1.75 -20.22
CA GLU A 19 -11.51 0.34 -19.81
C GLU A 19 -10.10 -0.07 -19.36
N GLN A 20 -9.07 0.35 -20.10
CA GLN A 20 -7.68 0.10 -19.71
C GLN A 20 -7.30 0.83 -18.42
N CYS A 21 -7.83 2.02 -18.17
CA CYS A 21 -7.66 2.72 -16.88
C CYS A 21 -8.26 1.91 -15.73
N ALA A 22 -9.47 1.37 -15.90
CA ALA A 22 -10.13 0.53 -14.90
C ALA A 22 -9.36 -0.78 -14.66
N GLU A 23 -8.87 -1.41 -15.72
CA GLU A 23 -8.04 -2.62 -15.63
C GLU A 23 -6.74 -2.35 -14.87
N ALA A 24 -6.02 -1.29 -15.20
CA ALA A 24 -4.79 -0.92 -14.50
C ALA A 24 -5.02 -0.65 -13.01
N PHE A 25 -6.12 0.06 -12.69
CA PHE A 25 -6.53 0.31 -11.31
C PHE A 25 -6.77 -1.00 -10.56
N ALA A 26 -7.58 -1.90 -11.13
CA ALA A 26 -7.91 -3.19 -10.54
C ALA A 26 -6.65 -4.05 -10.32
N MET A 27 -5.78 -4.18 -11.33
CA MET A 27 -4.52 -4.93 -11.24
C MET A 27 -3.62 -4.39 -10.13
N ALA A 28 -3.47 -3.06 -10.04
CA ALA A 28 -2.63 -2.45 -9.01
C ALA A 28 -3.16 -2.70 -7.60
N LEU A 29 -4.48 -2.71 -7.39
CA LEU A 29 -5.09 -3.04 -6.10
C LEU A 29 -4.93 -4.52 -5.77
N THR A 30 -5.21 -5.41 -6.71
CA THR A 30 -5.07 -6.87 -6.54
C THR A 30 -3.67 -7.24 -6.04
N ASN A 31 -2.63 -6.61 -6.59
CA ASN A 31 -1.24 -6.87 -6.20
C ASN A 31 -0.91 -6.42 -4.76
N LEU A 32 -1.71 -5.56 -4.17
CA LEU A 32 -1.49 -4.97 -2.84
C LEU A 32 -2.53 -5.40 -1.80
N GLU A 33 -3.43 -6.32 -2.15
CA GLU A 33 -4.38 -6.89 -1.20
C GLU A 33 -3.67 -7.55 -0.02
N GLY A 34 -4.17 -7.25 1.20
CA GLY A 34 -3.63 -7.83 2.41
C GLY A 34 -2.27 -7.26 2.84
N LEU A 35 -1.76 -6.22 2.18
CA LEU A 35 -0.55 -5.55 2.64
C LEU A 35 -0.81 -4.90 4.00
N VAL A 36 -0.07 -5.35 5.01
CA VAL A 36 -0.21 -4.86 6.39
C VAL A 36 0.30 -3.42 6.53
N CYS A 37 -0.23 -2.70 7.51
CA CYS A 37 0.26 -1.39 7.94
C CYS A 37 0.82 -1.51 9.35
N ASP A 38 2.13 -1.65 9.46
CA ASP A 38 2.87 -1.96 10.68
C ASP A 38 4.06 -0.99 10.91
N PRO A 39 3.79 0.33 10.97
CA PRO A 39 4.84 1.35 11.07
C PRO A 39 5.60 1.21 12.40
N VAL A 40 6.93 1.15 12.30
CA VAL A 40 7.81 1.12 13.47
C VAL A 40 7.76 2.47 14.17
N ALA A 41 7.59 2.49 15.48
CA ALA A 41 7.42 3.69 16.31
C ALA A 41 6.23 4.60 15.88
N GLY A 42 5.30 4.08 15.09
CA GLY A 42 4.19 4.87 14.54
C GLY A 42 4.61 5.87 13.44
N LEU A 43 5.87 5.89 13.05
CA LEU A 43 6.40 6.80 12.03
C LEU A 43 6.23 6.19 10.63
N VAL A 44 5.89 7.06 9.65
CA VAL A 44 5.72 6.65 8.26
C VAL A 44 7.07 6.58 7.53
N GLU A 45 8.03 5.86 8.12
CA GLU A 45 9.39 5.68 7.60
C GLU A 45 9.73 4.21 7.39
N ILE A 46 9.63 3.39 8.44
CA ILE A 46 9.97 1.97 8.40
C ILE A 46 8.68 1.15 8.61
N PRO A 47 8.22 0.42 7.59
CA PRO A 47 8.79 0.19 6.26
C PRO A 47 8.21 1.11 5.17
N CYS A 48 7.45 2.14 5.50
CA CYS A 48 6.55 2.87 4.61
C CYS A 48 7.25 3.51 3.41
N ILE A 49 8.46 4.08 3.58
CA ILE A 49 9.22 4.65 2.46
C ILE A 49 9.46 3.60 1.37
N LYS A 50 9.91 2.40 1.75
CA LYS A 50 10.17 1.31 0.79
C LYS A 50 8.88 0.78 0.17
N ARG A 51 7.80 0.67 0.95
CA ARG A 51 6.49 0.25 0.43
C ARG A 51 5.88 1.27 -0.53
N ASN A 52 6.12 2.56 -0.33
CA ASN A 52 5.70 3.59 -1.28
C ASN A 52 6.43 3.46 -2.63
N VAL A 53 7.72 3.13 -2.62
CA VAL A 53 8.48 2.83 -3.85
C VAL A 53 7.88 1.61 -4.57
N ILE A 54 7.59 0.53 -3.84
CA ILE A 54 6.93 -0.66 -4.40
C ILE A 54 5.56 -0.28 -4.97
N GLY A 55 4.78 0.53 -4.26
CA GLY A 55 3.48 1.01 -4.73
C GLY A 55 3.56 1.81 -6.02
N ALA A 56 4.59 2.65 -6.17
CA ALA A 56 4.83 3.42 -7.39
C ALA A 56 5.22 2.50 -8.57
N MET A 57 6.13 1.55 -8.36
CA MET A 57 6.53 0.59 -9.38
C MET A 57 5.39 -0.36 -9.77
N ASN A 58 4.55 -0.75 -8.81
CA ASN A 58 3.34 -1.51 -9.07
C ASN A 58 2.37 -0.74 -9.98
N ALA A 59 2.21 0.56 -9.78
CA ALA A 59 1.38 1.40 -10.65
C ALA A 59 1.89 1.43 -12.10
N VAL A 60 3.20 1.58 -12.29
CA VAL A 60 3.83 1.55 -13.64
C VAL A 60 3.62 0.20 -14.30
N SER A 61 3.88 -0.89 -13.57
CA SER A 61 3.71 -2.25 -14.10
C SER A 61 2.26 -2.55 -14.48
N ALA A 62 1.30 -2.17 -13.63
CA ALA A 62 -0.12 -2.36 -13.90
C ALA A 62 -0.58 -1.55 -15.13
N ALA A 63 -0.11 -0.31 -15.27
CA ALA A 63 -0.41 0.52 -16.44
C ALA A 63 0.15 -0.10 -17.73
N ASP A 64 1.39 -0.58 -17.72
CA ASP A 64 2.02 -1.19 -18.90
C ASP A 64 1.32 -2.51 -19.28
N MET A 65 0.90 -3.33 -18.30
CA MET A 65 0.11 -4.53 -18.55
C MET A 65 -1.24 -4.20 -19.20
N ALA A 66 -1.99 -3.23 -18.67
CA ALA A 66 -3.29 -2.83 -19.22
C ALA A 66 -3.15 -2.26 -20.64
N LEU A 67 -2.14 -1.43 -20.91
CA LEU A 67 -1.84 -0.91 -22.25
C LEU A 67 -1.43 -2.00 -23.23
N ALA A 68 -0.78 -3.06 -22.75
CA ALA A 68 -0.46 -4.23 -23.55
C ALA A 68 -1.67 -5.17 -23.81
N GLY A 69 -2.85 -4.84 -23.25
CA GLY A 69 -4.06 -5.63 -23.45
C GLY A 69 -4.23 -6.79 -22.47
N VAL A 70 -3.48 -6.81 -21.36
CA VAL A 70 -3.69 -7.77 -20.28
C VAL A 70 -4.97 -7.40 -19.55
N VAL A 71 -5.83 -8.39 -19.30
CA VAL A 71 -7.13 -8.24 -18.63
C VAL A 71 -7.05 -8.93 -17.27
N GLY A 72 -7.48 -8.24 -16.21
CA GLY A 72 -7.47 -8.74 -14.84
C GLY A 72 -8.60 -9.72 -14.52
N HIS A 73 -9.62 -9.80 -15.36
CA HIS A 73 -10.82 -10.65 -15.26
C HIS A 73 -11.75 -10.36 -14.07
N ILE A 74 -11.28 -9.72 -13.01
CA ILE A 74 -12.09 -9.28 -11.88
C ILE A 74 -12.37 -7.78 -12.04
N PRO A 75 -13.64 -7.36 -12.12
CA PRO A 75 -13.98 -5.94 -12.23
C PRO A 75 -13.44 -5.11 -11.05
N ALA A 76 -13.14 -3.85 -11.32
CA ALA A 76 -12.56 -2.95 -10.32
C ALA A 76 -13.40 -2.83 -9.04
N ASP A 77 -14.72 -2.81 -9.17
CA ASP A 77 -15.63 -2.73 -8.02
C ASP A 77 -15.53 -3.97 -7.12
N GLU A 78 -15.44 -5.17 -7.72
CA GLU A 78 -15.26 -6.41 -6.95
C GLU A 78 -13.88 -6.49 -6.29
N VAL A 79 -12.84 -5.96 -6.93
CA VAL A 79 -11.50 -5.85 -6.31
C VAL A 79 -11.51 -4.91 -5.12
N ILE A 80 -12.24 -3.78 -5.21
CA ILE A 80 -12.41 -2.85 -4.08
C ILE A 80 -13.12 -3.54 -2.91
N ASP A 81 -14.20 -4.27 -3.17
CA ASP A 81 -14.95 -4.99 -2.15
C ASP A 81 -14.08 -6.07 -1.49
N ALA A 82 -13.35 -6.86 -2.28
CA ALA A 82 -12.42 -7.87 -1.79
C ALA A 82 -11.33 -7.25 -0.91
N MET A 83 -10.74 -6.14 -1.34
CA MET A 83 -9.74 -5.40 -0.55
C MET A 83 -10.33 -4.93 0.79
N ALA A 84 -11.57 -4.44 0.80
CA ALA A 84 -12.26 -4.02 2.02
C ALA A 84 -12.51 -5.20 2.96
N GLU A 85 -12.94 -6.36 2.44
CA GLU A 85 -13.15 -7.59 3.23
C GLU A 85 -11.84 -8.07 3.86
N VAL A 86 -10.77 -8.16 3.07
CA VAL A 86 -9.44 -8.56 3.55
C VAL A 86 -8.94 -7.59 4.62
N GLY A 87 -9.07 -6.28 4.39
CA GLY A 87 -8.70 -5.26 5.37
C GLY A 87 -9.48 -5.38 6.68
N ASN A 88 -10.77 -5.68 6.62
CA ASN A 88 -11.62 -5.87 7.80
C ASN A 88 -11.30 -7.17 8.55
N ALA A 89 -10.92 -8.22 7.84
CA ALA A 89 -10.53 -9.51 8.42
C ALA A 89 -9.12 -9.48 9.06
N MET A 90 -8.29 -8.49 8.69
CA MET A 90 -6.93 -8.36 9.21
C MET A 90 -6.95 -8.03 10.72
N SER A 91 -6.01 -8.62 11.48
CA SER A 91 -5.84 -8.29 12.90
C SER A 91 -5.66 -6.78 13.12
N LYS A 92 -6.22 -6.27 14.21
CA LYS A 92 -6.04 -4.86 14.61
C LYS A 92 -4.56 -4.48 14.78
N ASP A 93 -3.72 -5.43 15.19
CA ASP A 93 -2.28 -5.21 15.40
C ASP A 93 -1.53 -4.92 14.09
N LEU A 94 -2.14 -5.22 12.93
CA LEU A 94 -1.57 -5.05 11.59
C LEU A 94 -2.19 -3.88 10.82
N ARG A 95 -3.05 -3.08 11.46
CA ARG A 95 -3.78 -1.96 10.86
C ARG A 95 -3.35 -0.61 11.45
N GLU A 96 -2.10 -0.23 11.21
CA GLU A 96 -1.52 1.07 11.62
C GLU A 96 -1.43 1.31 13.14
N THR A 97 -1.48 0.25 13.93
CA THR A 97 -1.40 0.37 15.40
C THR A 97 0.03 0.42 15.93
N GLY A 98 1.03 0.09 15.12
CA GLY A 98 2.43 0.03 15.54
C GLY A 98 2.73 -1.10 16.56
N ILE A 99 1.83 -2.09 16.68
CA ILE A 99 1.94 -3.17 17.67
C ILE A 99 2.49 -4.45 17.07
N GLY A 100 1.92 -4.88 15.93
CA GLY A 100 2.26 -6.13 15.26
C GLY A 100 3.20 -5.96 14.08
N GLY A 101 3.43 -7.04 13.34
CA GLY A 101 4.29 -7.03 12.16
C GLY A 101 5.72 -6.62 12.48
N LEU A 102 6.30 -5.76 11.66
CA LEU A 102 7.67 -5.26 11.84
C LEU A 102 7.83 -4.44 13.13
N ALA A 103 6.81 -3.67 13.51
CA ALA A 103 6.82 -2.92 14.76
C ALA A 103 6.91 -3.82 15.99
N GLY A 104 6.35 -5.02 15.93
CA GLY A 104 6.37 -6.01 17.00
C GLY A 104 7.68 -6.82 17.13
N THR A 105 8.61 -6.69 16.18
CA THR A 105 9.90 -7.37 16.24
C THR A 105 10.79 -6.80 17.36
N PRO A 106 11.76 -7.58 17.90
CA PRO A 106 12.69 -7.06 18.90
C PRO A 106 13.38 -5.76 18.47
N THR A 107 13.85 -5.70 17.23
CA THR A 107 14.49 -4.49 16.67
C THR A 107 13.50 -3.34 16.52
N GLY A 108 12.26 -3.61 16.06
CA GLY A 108 11.21 -2.59 15.94
C GLY A 108 10.88 -1.95 17.29
N ARG A 109 10.79 -2.75 18.34
CA ARG A 109 10.55 -2.26 19.72
C ARG A 109 11.73 -1.43 20.24
N ALA A 110 12.97 -1.88 20.02
CA ALA A 110 14.14 -1.12 20.40
C ALA A 110 14.22 0.25 19.71
N ILE A 111 13.87 0.33 18.43
CA ILE A 111 13.77 1.61 17.71
C ILE A 111 12.68 2.48 18.32
N CYS A 112 11.53 1.92 18.66
CA CYS A 112 10.44 2.66 19.30
C CYS A 112 10.87 3.29 20.63
N GLU A 113 11.62 2.55 21.46
CA GLU A 113 12.16 3.05 22.73
C GLU A 113 13.10 4.25 22.51
N ILE A 114 14.01 4.18 21.52
CA ILE A 114 14.93 5.27 21.19
C ILE A 114 14.16 6.53 20.77
N VAL A 115 13.23 6.39 19.82
CA VAL A 115 12.42 7.51 19.31
C VAL A 115 11.57 8.16 20.40
N THR A 116 11.08 7.36 21.36
CA THR A 116 10.28 7.89 22.46
C THR A 116 11.13 8.67 23.47
N MET A 117 12.38 8.22 23.70
CA MET A 117 13.32 8.93 24.57
C MET A 117 13.73 10.30 24.00
N ASP A 118 14.09 10.35 22.70
CA ASP A 118 14.49 11.59 22.04
C ASP A 118 13.37 12.66 22.06
N ASN A 119 12.11 12.25 21.93
CA ASN A 119 10.96 13.17 21.98
C ASN A 119 10.64 13.66 23.40
N GLY A 120 11.17 13.03 24.44
CA GLY A 120 10.96 13.42 25.84
C GLY A 120 12.00 14.41 26.37
N GLU A 121 13.12 14.62 25.68
CA GLU A 121 14.19 15.53 26.09
C GLU A 121 14.03 16.96 25.54
N GLU A 122 13.07 17.20 24.63
CA GLU A 122 12.82 18.54 24.05
C GLU A 122 11.76 19.38 24.81
N GLU A 123 11.19 18.88 25.92
CA GLU A 123 10.15 19.59 26.70
C GLU A 123 10.65 20.21 28.04
N ASP A 124 11.96 20.36 28.29
CA ASP A 124 12.51 21.05 29.47
C ASP A 124 13.27 22.36 29.06
#